data_24e57f26fbc5158f3cd10bdb33f21ca7
#
_entry.id   24e57f26fbc5158f3cd10bdb33f21ca7
#
_cell.length_a   1.000
_cell.length_b   1.000
_cell.length_c   1.000
_cell.angle_alpha   90.00
_cell.angle_beta   90.00
_cell.angle_gamma   90.00
#
_symmetry.space_group_name_H-M   'P 1'
#
loop_
_entity.id
_entity.type
_entity.pdbx_description
1 polymer ?
#
loop_
_entity_poly.entity_id
_entity_poly.type
_entity_poly.pdbx_seq_one_letter_code
_entity_poly.pdbx_strand_id
1 'polypeptide(L)'
;MYPNLFRGLELKKKDLLRYDTPLVRFDGQVVIPEGQISLPMNMEGKEVTVVFVVVASFSPYTTILGRPWIHTMGAVPSTLHVKIKFHIEQGIVVVRGSQQVTRQCLVAAVDWKHKQAKQKDTTEEASL
;
A
#
# COMPACT_ATOMS: atom_id res chain seq x y z
N MET A 1 0.60 1.94 -3.91
CA MET A 1 1.39 2.87 -3.07
C MET A 1 0.49 3.96 -2.52
N TYR A 2 0.55 4.18 -1.23
CA TYR A 2 -0.25 5.18 -0.55
C TYR A 2 0.49 6.52 -0.41
N PRO A 3 -0.22 7.62 -0.13
CA PRO A 3 0.37 8.96 -0.17
C PRO A 3 1.58 9.18 0.74
N ASN A 4 1.62 8.56 1.92
CA ASN A 4 2.74 8.75 2.84
C ASN A 4 4.07 8.27 2.26
N LEU A 5 4.08 7.10 1.61
CA LEU A 5 5.29 6.60 0.95
C LEU A 5 5.62 7.43 -0.28
N PHE A 6 4.63 7.80 -1.06
CA PHE A 6 4.81 8.61 -2.26
C PHE A 6 5.49 9.95 -1.94
N ARG A 7 5.03 10.63 -0.90
CA ARG A 7 5.63 11.88 -0.44
C ARG A 7 7.01 11.66 0.20
N GLY A 8 7.16 10.57 0.95
CA GLY A 8 8.44 10.24 1.59
C GLY A 8 9.55 9.94 0.59
N LEU A 9 9.23 9.46 -0.60
CA LEU A 9 10.18 9.23 -1.68
C LEU A 9 10.41 10.48 -2.55
N GLU A 10 9.82 11.61 -2.18
CA GLU A 10 9.91 12.88 -2.92
C GLU A 10 9.43 12.78 -4.38
N LEU A 11 8.49 11.89 -4.65
CA LEU A 11 7.88 11.71 -5.96
C LEU A 11 6.81 12.78 -6.18
N LYS A 12 6.65 13.19 -7.45
CA LYS A 12 5.68 14.21 -7.87
C LYS A 12 4.74 13.64 -8.92
N LYS A 13 3.57 14.25 -9.07
CA LYS A 13 2.59 13.83 -10.08
C LYS A 13 3.16 13.77 -11.51
N LYS A 14 4.13 14.63 -11.83
CA LYS A 14 4.80 14.61 -13.13
C LYS A 14 5.61 13.34 -13.39
N ASP A 15 5.99 12.61 -12.34
CA ASP A 15 6.74 11.37 -12.44
C ASP A 15 5.84 10.17 -12.75
N LEU A 16 4.52 10.34 -12.66
CA LEU A 16 3.55 9.28 -12.86
C LEU A 16 3.17 9.13 -14.32
N LEU A 17 3.09 7.88 -14.76
CA LEU A 17 2.47 7.52 -16.03
C LEU A 17 0.97 7.31 -15.82
N ARG A 18 0.21 7.51 -16.89
CA ARG A 18 -1.23 7.32 -16.86
C ARG A 18 -1.61 5.87 -16.56
N TYR A 19 -2.59 5.68 -15.69
CA TYR A 19 -3.16 4.38 -15.37
C TYR A 19 -4.68 4.52 -15.30
N ASP A 20 -5.37 3.97 -16.29
CA ASP A 20 -6.80 4.21 -16.50
C ASP A 20 -7.70 3.15 -15.86
N THR A 21 -7.14 2.07 -15.33
CA THR A 21 -7.93 0.99 -14.76
C THR A 21 -8.34 1.34 -13.32
N PRO A 22 -9.65 1.43 -13.03
CA PRO A 22 -10.10 1.65 -11.66
C PRO A 22 -9.78 0.43 -10.78
N LEU A 23 -9.48 0.71 -9.51
CA LEU A 23 -9.27 -0.31 -8.49
C LEU A 23 -10.54 -0.47 -7.66
N VAL A 24 -10.87 -1.71 -7.32
CA VAL A 24 -12.02 -2.01 -6.47
C VAL A 24 -11.52 -2.45 -5.10
N ARG A 25 -11.98 -1.75 -4.06
CA ARG A 25 -11.67 -2.08 -2.67
C ARG A 25 -12.48 -3.30 -2.22
N PHE A 26 -12.09 -3.90 -1.09
CA PHE A 26 -12.81 -5.03 -0.51
C PHE A 26 -14.26 -4.71 -0.14
N ASP A 27 -14.56 -3.44 0.16
CA ASP A 27 -15.92 -2.97 0.45
C ASP A 27 -16.75 -2.64 -0.80
N GLY A 28 -16.21 -2.90 -1.99
CA GLY A 28 -16.85 -2.63 -3.26
C GLY A 28 -16.69 -1.20 -3.79
N GLN A 29 -16.07 -0.31 -3.04
CA GLN A 29 -15.81 1.05 -3.49
C GLN A 29 -14.76 1.09 -4.59
N VAL A 30 -14.99 1.94 -5.59
CA VAL A 30 -14.07 2.13 -6.71
C VAL A 30 -13.13 3.29 -6.40
N VAL A 31 -11.83 3.05 -6.60
CA VAL A 31 -10.79 4.07 -6.46
C VAL A 31 -10.13 4.26 -7.81
N ILE A 32 -10.06 5.52 -8.25
CA ILE A 32 -9.35 5.88 -9.48
C ILE A 32 -7.91 6.24 -9.10
N PRO A 33 -6.90 5.50 -9.60
CA PRO A 33 -5.51 5.78 -9.27
C PRO A 33 -5.03 7.13 -9.80
N GLU A 34 -4.07 7.72 -9.11
CA GLU A 34 -3.35 8.92 -9.57
C GLU A 34 -2.45 8.61 -10.77
N GLY A 35 -1.98 7.39 -10.88
CA GLY A 35 -1.10 6.94 -11.96
C GLY A 35 -0.26 5.75 -11.52
N GLN A 36 0.75 5.43 -12.32
CA GLN A 36 1.70 4.35 -12.04
C GLN A 36 3.13 4.83 -12.18
N ILE A 37 4.04 4.18 -11.47
CA ILE A 37 5.47 4.46 -11.53
C ILE A 37 6.26 3.17 -11.36
N SER A 38 7.35 3.03 -12.13
CA SER A 38 8.28 1.91 -11.99
C SER A 38 9.47 2.34 -11.17
N LEU A 39 9.75 1.63 -10.09
CA LEU A 39 10.86 1.94 -9.19
C LEU A 39 11.71 0.70 -8.96
N PRO A 40 13.05 0.85 -8.86
CA PRO A 40 13.91 -0.23 -8.43
C PRO A 40 13.72 -0.48 -6.93
N MET A 41 13.63 -1.74 -6.55
CA MET A 41 13.58 -2.15 -5.14
C MET A 41 14.69 -3.12 -4.84
N ASN A 42 15.36 -2.90 -3.71
CA ASN A 42 16.34 -3.83 -3.19
C ASN A 42 15.68 -4.64 -2.05
N MET A 43 15.52 -5.95 -2.30
CA MET A 43 14.94 -6.86 -1.34
C MET A 43 16.04 -7.81 -0.85
N GLU A 44 16.74 -7.39 0.21
CA GLU A 44 17.81 -8.16 0.83
C GLU A 44 18.90 -8.58 -0.17
N GLY A 45 19.32 -7.65 -1.03
CA GLY A 45 20.35 -7.89 -2.04
C GLY A 45 19.82 -8.29 -3.42
N LYS A 46 18.55 -8.62 -3.54
CA LYS A 46 17.91 -8.86 -4.84
C LYS A 46 17.27 -7.57 -5.33
N GLU A 47 17.80 -7.02 -6.43
CA GLU A 47 17.26 -5.82 -7.03
C GLU A 47 16.24 -6.19 -8.12
N VAL A 48 15.04 -5.66 -8.01
CA VAL A 48 13.96 -5.86 -8.99
C VAL A 48 13.29 -4.52 -9.28
N THR A 49 12.80 -4.36 -10.50
CA THR A 49 11.98 -3.21 -10.88
C THR A 49 10.51 -3.55 -10.66
N VAL A 50 9.83 -2.74 -9.88
CA VAL A 50 8.43 -2.97 -9.52
C VAL A 50 7.58 -1.80 -10.00
N VAL A 51 6.44 -2.11 -10.59
CA VAL A 51 5.44 -1.11 -10.99
C VAL A 51 4.49 -0.88 -9.82
N PHE A 52 4.43 0.36 -9.37
CA PHE A 52 3.51 0.78 -8.32
C PHE A 52 2.34 1.55 -8.91
N VAL A 53 1.13 1.20 -8.49
CA VAL A 53 -0.07 1.99 -8.75
C VAL A 53 -0.27 2.93 -7.56
N VAL A 54 -0.33 4.22 -7.82
CA VAL A 54 -0.40 5.25 -6.78
C VAL A 54 -1.84 5.68 -6.58
N VAL A 55 -2.27 5.70 -5.33
CA VAL A 55 -3.63 6.10 -4.94
C VAL A 55 -3.58 7.25 -3.95
N ALA A 56 -4.65 8.06 -3.91
CA ALA A 56 -4.75 9.20 -3.00
C ALA A 56 -5.44 8.85 -1.67
N SER A 57 -5.97 7.64 -1.54
CA SER A 57 -6.70 7.22 -0.34
C SER A 57 -5.78 7.09 0.86
N PHE A 58 -6.29 7.46 2.05
CA PHE A 58 -5.55 7.27 3.28
C PHE A 58 -5.40 5.79 3.62
N SER A 59 -4.19 5.43 4.07
CA SER A 59 -3.93 4.15 4.71
C SER A 59 -2.77 4.30 5.68
N PRO A 60 -2.81 3.62 6.83
CA PRO A 60 -1.65 3.54 7.73
C PRO A 60 -0.52 2.69 7.17
N TYR A 61 -0.78 1.87 6.15
CA TYR A 61 0.23 1.12 5.43
C TYR A 61 0.89 1.98 4.36
N THR A 62 2.10 1.62 3.97
CA THR A 62 2.84 2.33 2.92
C THR A 62 2.46 1.84 1.53
N THR A 63 2.26 0.54 1.40
CA THR A 63 1.90 -0.10 0.13
C THR A 63 1.31 -1.49 0.38
N ILE A 64 0.63 -2.01 -0.62
CA ILE A 64 0.17 -3.40 -0.63
C ILE A 64 0.98 -4.14 -1.68
N LEU A 65 1.57 -5.27 -1.29
CA LEU A 65 2.30 -6.14 -2.20
C LEU A 65 1.30 -7.00 -2.97
N GLY A 66 1.19 -6.76 -4.27
CA GLY A 66 0.25 -7.46 -5.14
C GLY A 66 0.81 -8.76 -5.71
N ARG A 67 -0.05 -9.51 -6.39
CA ARG A 67 0.34 -10.75 -7.07
C ARG A 67 1.48 -10.58 -8.07
N PRO A 68 1.55 -9.51 -8.88
CA PRO A 68 2.69 -9.33 -9.80
C PRO A 68 4.02 -9.29 -9.07
N TRP A 69 4.11 -8.62 -7.91
CA TRP A 69 5.33 -8.60 -7.11
C TRP A 69 5.66 -9.99 -6.57
N ILE A 70 4.65 -10.68 -6.02
CA ILE A 70 4.81 -12.05 -5.47
C ILE A 70 5.36 -12.99 -6.55
N HIS A 71 4.82 -12.92 -7.77
CA HIS A 71 5.27 -13.75 -8.89
C HIS A 71 6.67 -13.37 -9.35
N THR A 72 6.98 -12.08 -9.46
CA THR A 72 8.31 -11.61 -9.88
C THR A 72 9.39 -12.07 -8.90
N MET A 73 9.10 -12.05 -7.60
CA MET A 73 10.04 -12.48 -6.57
C MET A 73 10.09 -14.00 -6.42
N GLY A 74 9.16 -14.74 -7.01
CA GLY A 74 9.00 -16.17 -6.71
C GLY A 74 8.69 -16.40 -5.24
N ALA A 75 7.94 -15.48 -4.64
CA ALA A 75 7.70 -15.50 -3.20
C ALA A 75 6.56 -16.45 -2.82
N VAL A 76 6.69 -17.04 -1.65
CA VAL A 76 5.66 -17.93 -1.07
C VAL A 76 5.13 -17.27 0.20
N PRO A 77 3.90 -16.71 0.17
CA PRO A 77 3.26 -16.16 1.36
C PRO A 77 2.56 -17.26 2.16
N SER A 78 2.54 -17.10 3.47
CA SER A 78 1.76 -17.96 4.37
C SER A 78 1.01 -17.08 5.37
N THR A 79 -0.31 -17.08 5.30
CA THR A 79 -1.15 -16.38 6.26
C THR A 79 -1.13 -17.06 7.62
N LEU A 80 -1.03 -18.39 7.64
CA LEU A 80 -0.95 -19.16 8.88
C LEU A 80 0.30 -18.83 9.69
N HIS A 81 1.45 -18.71 9.02
CA HIS A 81 2.74 -18.45 9.68
C HIS A 81 3.09 -16.96 9.70
N VAL A 82 2.27 -16.09 9.09
CA VAL A 82 2.47 -14.64 9.00
C VAL A 82 3.86 -14.30 8.45
N LYS A 83 4.24 -14.98 7.37
CA LYS A 83 5.57 -14.87 6.74
C LYS A 83 5.45 -14.89 5.23
N ILE A 84 6.46 -14.33 4.57
CA ILE A 84 6.68 -14.49 3.14
C ILE A 84 8.14 -14.88 2.92
N LYS A 85 8.39 -15.86 2.06
CA LYS A 85 9.74 -16.36 1.75
C LYS A 85 10.03 -16.19 0.27
N PHE A 86 11.26 -15.84 -0.05
CA PHE A 86 11.74 -15.80 -1.44
C PHE A 86 13.23 -16.10 -1.51
N HIS A 87 13.68 -16.56 -2.67
CA HIS A 87 15.08 -16.87 -2.92
C HIS A 87 15.87 -15.65 -3.35
N ILE A 88 17.08 -15.54 -2.83
CA ILE A 88 18.11 -14.62 -3.31
C ILE A 88 19.37 -15.45 -3.62
N GLU A 89 20.40 -14.82 -4.21
CA GLU A 89 21.65 -15.54 -4.53
C GLU A 89 22.32 -16.17 -3.32
N GLN A 90 22.23 -15.53 -2.15
CA GLN A 90 22.84 -15.98 -0.92
C GLN A 90 21.99 -17.01 -0.14
N GLY A 91 20.78 -17.33 -0.59
CA GLY A 91 19.92 -18.28 0.09
C GLY A 91 18.45 -17.88 0.10
N ILE A 92 17.80 -18.05 1.24
CA ILE A 92 16.37 -17.78 1.40
C ILE A 92 16.16 -16.61 2.37
N VAL A 93 15.36 -15.64 1.97
CA VAL A 93 14.93 -14.52 2.83
C VAL A 93 13.54 -14.83 3.38
N VAL A 94 13.37 -14.60 4.67
CA VAL A 94 12.08 -14.71 5.35
C VAL A 94 11.70 -13.33 5.88
N VAL A 95 10.60 -12.79 5.39
CA VAL A 95 10.02 -11.56 5.94
C VAL A 95 8.84 -11.93 6.82
N ARG A 96 8.89 -11.51 8.08
CA ARG A 96 7.87 -11.83 9.08
C ARG A 96 6.91 -10.66 9.24
N GLY A 97 5.61 -10.97 9.36
CA GLY A 97 4.62 -9.99 9.74
C GLY A 97 4.73 -9.64 11.22
N SER A 98 4.21 -8.48 11.59
CA SER A 98 4.16 -8.01 12.96
C SER A 98 2.70 -7.78 13.39
N GLN A 99 2.22 -8.56 14.35
CA GLN A 99 0.88 -8.38 14.90
C GLN A 99 0.74 -7.05 15.62
N GLN A 100 1.80 -6.59 16.29
CA GLN A 100 1.80 -5.30 16.97
C GLN A 100 1.61 -4.15 15.99
N VAL A 101 2.37 -4.13 14.88
CA VAL A 101 2.23 -3.11 13.84
C VAL A 101 0.85 -3.19 13.20
N THR A 102 0.33 -4.38 12.96
CA THR A 102 -1.01 -4.58 12.39
C THR A 102 -2.09 -3.99 13.31
N ARG A 103 -1.99 -4.19 14.62
CA ARG A 103 -2.92 -3.59 15.58
C ARG A 103 -2.83 -2.07 15.59
N GLN A 104 -1.63 -1.50 15.55
CA GLN A 104 -1.43 -0.06 15.45
C GLN A 104 -2.05 0.51 14.19
N CYS A 105 -1.90 -0.18 13.06
CA CYS A 105 -2.51 0.22 11.79
C CYS A 105 -4.05 0.17 11.86
N LEU A 106 -4.62 -0.83 12.53
CA LEU A 106 -6.07 -0.93 12.72
C LEU A 106 -6.59 0.24 13.54
N VAL A 107 -5.93 0.57 14.65
CA VAL A 107 -6.29 1.72 15.49
C VAL A 107 -6.24 3.01 14.68
N ALA A 108 -5.18 3.24 13.92
CA ALA A 108 -5.04 4.43 13.09
C ALA A 108 -6.15 4.53 12.03
N ALA A 109 -6.54 3.42 11.42
CA ALA A 109 -7.62 3.38 10.44
C ALA A 109 -8.98 3.70 11.08
N VAL A 110 -9.26 3.18 12.27
CA VAL A 110 -10.49 3.46 13.01
C VAL A 110 -10.54 4.94 13.41
N ASP A 111 -9.47 5.48 13.94
CA ASP A 111 -9.38 6.90 14.32
C ASP A 111 -9.61 7.81 13.12
N TRP A 112 -9.04 7.48 11.96
CA TRP A 112 -9.26 8.22 10.73
C TRP A 112 -10.74 8.25 10.33
N LYS A 113 -11.42 7.10 10.38
CA LYS A 113 -12.85 7.02 10.08
C LYS A 113 -13.68 7.87 11.03
N HIS A 114 -13.36 7.86 12.32
CA HIS A 114 -14.04 8.68 13.32
C HIS A 114 -13.86 10.18 13.06
N LYS A 115 -12.65 10.61 12.71
CA LYS A 115 -12.38 12.01 12.36
C LYS A 115 -13.16 12.43 11.11
N GLN A 116 -13.24 11.58 10.10
CA GLN A 116 -14.02 11.86 8.89
C GLN A 116 -15.51 12.00 9.21
N ALA A 117 -16.06 11.14 10.04
CA ALA A 117 -17.46 11.20 10.44
C ALA A 117 -17.76 12.50 11.20
N LYS A 118 -16.89 12.91 12.13
CA LYS A 118 -17.04 14.17 12.88
C LYS A 118 -16.99 15.39 11.97
N GLN A 119 -16.07 15.43 11.00
CA GLN A 119 -15.99 16.54 10.05
C GLN A 119 -17.25 16.64 9.19
N LYS A 120 -17.79 15.51 8.75
CA LYS A 120 -19.00 15.45 7.95
C LYS A 120 -20.21 15.97 8.73
N ASP A 121 -20.36 15.55 9.99
CA ASP A 121 -21.43 16.01 10.87
C ASP A 121 -21.32 17.51 11.11
N THR A 122 -20.14 18.02 11.39
CA THR A 122 -19.90 19.45 11.59
C THR A 122 -20.23 20.26 10.33
N THR A 123 -19.88 19.75 9.15
CA THR A 123 -20.18 20.40 7.87
C THR A 123 -21.69 20.42 7.61
N GLU A 124 -22.40 19.33 7.90
CA GLU A 124 -23.85 19.27 7.76
C GLU A 124 -24.54 20.25 8.71
N GLU A 125 -24.11 20.33 9.96
CA GLU A 125 -24.61 21.31 10.92
C GLU A 125 -24.35 22.75 10.48
N ALA A 126 -23.18 23.03 9.93
CA ALA A 126 -22.82 24.37 9.44
C ALA A 126 -23.63 24.79 8.21
N SER A 127 -24.14 23.85 7.43
CA SER A 127 -24.94 24.12 6.24
C SER A 127 -26.43 24.35 6.53
N LEU A 128 -26.85 24.10 7.73
CA LEU A 128 -28.21 24.33 8.21
C LEU A 128 -28.33 25.74 8.81
#